data_0ec8d5ec510f2cd8b9247bd889d1a1be
#
_entry.id   0ec8d5ec510f2cd8b9247bd889d1a1be
#
_cell.length_a   1.000
_cell.length_b   1.000
_cell.length_c   1.000
_cell.angle_alpha   90.00
_cell.angle_beta   90.00
_cell.angle_gamma   90.00
#
_symmetry.space_group_name_H-M   'P 1'
#
loop_
_entity.id
_entity.type
_entity.pdbx_description
1 polymer ?
#
loop_
_entity_poly.entity_id
_entity_poly.type
_entity_poly.pdbx_seq_one_letter_code
_entity_poly.pdbx_strand_id
1 'polypeptide(L)'
;MEIHQLEMLRELGALGSVKAVAETLFVTPSAVSQQLAALQKSGEVPLTRQEGRNLVLTEAGQVLADAGAAVVSAMADARTAIGAYHGSPVAPVTLSGFHSAGQALFAPLARLLAGPGQPRILLSDEDVAQQDFPALTARYDLVLAHRMDHSPGWPGERVAVIPLAHEPLDVALPAGHRLAGQRAVTADDVVGEPWVTSRTGYSPADVLSAVAAVSSRELNIVHRINDYSTVAALVATGSVIGLLPRYTARPVLDPGIVLRPLEGISTRRRIDILARPENLQRTAVMMVCEALQTIMTDLVDG
;
A
#
# COMPACT_ATOMS: atom_id res chain seq x y z
N MET A 1 7.29 31.42 10.55
CA MET A 1 6.73 30.15 10.04
C MET A 1 7.05 30.04 8.56
N GLU A 2 7.81 29.01 8.19
CA GLU A 2 8.31 28.78 6.82
C GLU A 2 7.72 27.49 6.26
N ILE A 3 7.61 27.39 4.93
CA ILE A 3 6.99 26.23 4.26
C ILE A 3 7.69 24.93 4.62
N HIS A 4 9.03 24.90 4.63
CA HIS A 4 9.80 23.71 4.98
C HIS A 4 9.59 23.26 6.44
N GLN A 5 9.24 24.20 7.34
CA GLN A 5 8.89 23.87 8.73
C GLN A 5 7.53 23.19 8.82
N LEU A 6 6.55 23.62 8.02
CA LEU A 6 5.24 22.99 7.91
C LEU A 6 5.38 21.59 7.29
N GLU A 7 6.24 21.45 6.28
CA GLU A 7 6.56 20.14 5.69
C GLU A 7 7.15 19.19 6.74
N MET A 8 8.17 19.63 7.48
CA MET A 8 8.76 18.80 8.55
C MET A 8 7.76 18.43 9.64
N LEU A 9 6.84 19.34 10.01
CA LEU A 9 5.79 19.07 11.00
C LEU A 9 4.82 18.01 10.48
N ARG A 10 4.39 18.12 9.23
CA ARG A 10 3.54 17.14 8.55
C ARG A 10 4.21 15.76 8.53
N GLU A 11 5.48 15.71 8.10
CA GLU A 11 6.22 14.46 8.05
C GLU A 11 6.40 13.83 9.44
N LEU A 12 6.60 14.65 10.47
CA LEU A 12 6.65 14.14 11.86
C LEU A 12 5.34 13.47 12.26
N GLY A 13 4.20 14.05 11.87
CA GLY A 13 2.89 13.47 12.11
C GLY A 13 2.66 12.16 11.36
N ALA A 14 3.20 12.03 10.13
CA ALA A 14 3.06 10.83 9.31
C ALA A 14 4.02 9.70 9.72
N LEU A 15 5.25 10.03 10.08
CA LEU A 15 6.33 9.07 10.30
C LEU A 15 6.64 8.79 11.79
N GLY A 16 6.13 9.64 12.71
CA GLY A 16 6.28 9.47 14.16
C GLY A 16 7.72 9.54 14.70
N SER A 17 8.69 9.95 13.87
CA SER A 17 10.11 9.94 14.24
C SER A 17 10.91 11.01 13.53
N VAL A 18 11.64 11.83 14.31
CA VAL A 18 12.57 12.84 13.77
C VAL A 18 13.64 12.21 12.86
N LYS A 19 14.08 10.99 13.18
CA LYS A 19 15.04 10.27 12.34
C LYS A 19 14.43 9.90 10.99
N ALA A 20 13.22 9.37 10.96
CA ALA A 20 12.52 9.02 9.72
C ALA A 20 12.24 10.27 8.87
N VAL A 21 11.85 11.40 9.49
CA VAL A 21 11.69 12.68 8.79
C VAL A 21 13.00 13.13 8.14
N ALA A 22 14.12 13.03 8.88
CA ALA A 22 15.43 13.41 8.39
C ALA A 22 15.86 12.57 7.18
N GLU A 23 15.66 11.25 7.25
CA GLU A 23 15.93 10.32 6.15
C GLU A 23 15.06 10.61 4.92
N THR A 24 13.77 10.88 5.12
CA THR A 24 12.81 11.19 4.04
C THR A 24 13.13 12.49 3.32
N LEU A 25 13.50 13.53 4.09
CA LEU A 25 13.79 14.86 3.54
C LEU A 25 15.27 15.07 3.19
N PHE A 26 16.12 14.03 3.31
CA PHE A 26 17.57 14.06 3.03
C PHE A 26 18.30 15.17 3.81
N VAL A 27 17.96 15.32 5.09
CA VAL A 27 18.57 16.28 6.03
C VAL A 27 19.07 15.55 7.28
N THR A 28 19.72 16.27 8.19
CA THR A 28 20.16 15.68 9.47
C THR A 28 19.02 15.73 10.51
N PRO A 29 18.96 14.76 11.46
CA PRO A 29 18.01 14.81 12.58
C PRO A 29 18.11 16.10 13.41
N SER A 30 19.33 16.65 13.53
CA SER A 30 19.56 17.92 14.21
C SER A 30 18.90 19.10 13.46
N ALA A 31 18.97 19.11 12.13
CA ALA A 31 18.31 20.13 11.32
C ALA A 31 16.78 20.07 11.49
N VAL A 32 16.18 18.88 11.44
CA VAL A 32 14.75 18.70 11.68
C VAL A 32 14.37 19.23 13.06
N SER A 33 15.10 18.83 14.11
CA SER A 33 14.82 19.28 15.49
C SER A 33 14.91 20.80 15.63
N GLN A 34 15.92 21.44 15.00
CA GLN A 34 16.08 22.89 15.02
C GLN A 34 14.94 23.60 14.31
N GLN A 35 14.48 23.11 13.16
CA GLN A 35 13.39 23.73 12.41
C GLN A 35 12.05 23.56 13.13
N LEU A 36 11.77 22.41 13.72
CA LEU A 36 10.58 22.21 14.56
C LEU A 36 10.60 23.12 15.80
N ALA A 37 11.76 23.27 16.44
CA ALA A 37 11.92 24.22 17.56
C ALA A 37 11.75 25.69 17.13
N ALA A 38 12.20 26.05 15.92
CA ALA A 38 11.98 27.38 15.35
C ALA A 38 10.50 27.62 15.03
N LEU A 39 9.81 26.62 14.48
CA LEU A 39 8.38 26.67 14.24
C LEU A 39 7.60 26.85 15.55
N GLN A 40 7.97 26.10 16.60
CA GLN A 40 7.36 26.21 17.94
C GLN A 40 7.44 27.63 18.50
N LYS A 41 8.56 28.36 18.26
CA LYS A 41 8.71 29.76 18.73
C LYS A 41 7.77 30.74 18.03
N SER A 42 7.21 30.38 16.88
CA SER A 42 6.26 31.23 16.13
C SER A 42 4.81 31.05 16.58
N GLY A 43 4.53 30.09 17.48
CA GLY A 43 3.20 29.79 18.02
C GLY A 43 3.15 29.87 19.53
N GLU A 44 1.97 30.18 20.08
CA GLU A 44 1.75 30.30 21.54
C GLU A 44 1.43 28.94 22.20
N VAL A 45 1.03 27.93 21.40
CA VAL A 45 0.65 26.60 21.90
C VAL A 45 1.71 25.56 21.53
N PRO A 46 1.94 24.54 22.39
CA PRO A 46 2.85 23.48 22.07
C PRO A 46 2.38 22.68 20.82
N LEU A 47 3.25 22.57 19.81
CA LEU A 47 2.99 21.80 18.58
C LEU A 47 3.48 20.36 18.67
N THR A 48 4.48 20.13 19.52
CA THR A 48 5.05 18.79 19.75
C THR A 48 5.16 18.50 21.23
N ARG A 49 5.15 17.21 21.59
CA ARG A 49 5.40 16.74 22.94
C ARG A 49 6.33 15.54 22.92
N GLN A 50 7.04 15.35 24.03
CA GLN A 50 7.86 14.16 24.21
C GLN A 50 6.99 12.99 24.66
N GLU A 51 7.09 11.85 23.98
CA GLU A 51 6.44 10.62 24.36
C GLU A 51 7.48 9.48 24.38
N GLY A 52 7.97 9.19 25.59
CA GLY A 52 9.12 8.31 25.75
C GLY A 52 10.38 8.89 25.09
N ARG A 53 10.91 8.18 24.09
CA ARG A 53 12.08 8.63 23.29
C ARG A 53 11.69 9.35 21.99
N ASN A 54 10.40 9.42 21.69
CA ASN A 54 9.91 9.98 20.45
C ASN A 54 9.34 11.39 20.66
N LEU A 55 9.53 12.24 19.66
CA LEU A 55 8.83 13.51 19.54
C LEU A 55 7.57 13.28 18.71
N VAL A 56 6.41 13.61 19.26
CA VAL A 56 5.10 13.42 18.61
C VAL A 56 4.34 14.74 18.54
N LEU A 57 3.35 14.83 17.65
CA LEU A 57 2.50 16.00 17.56
C LEU A 57 1.55 16.07 18.77
N THR A 58 1.22 17.30 19.19
CA THR A 58 0.05 17.61 20.00
C THR A 58 -1.17 17.72 19.10
N GLU A 59 -2.37 17.88 19.67
CA GLU A 59 -3.58 18.19 18.92
C GLU A 59 -3.41 19.50 18.10
N ALA A 60 -2.84 20.53 18.70
CA ALA A 60 -2.51 21.77 17.99
C ALA A 60 -1.47 21.57 16.88
N GLY A 61 -0.46 20.72 17.13
CA GLY A 61 0.51 20.34 16.14
C GLY A 61 -0.12 19.59 14.95
N GLN A 62 -1.11 18.74 15.22
CA GLN A 62 -1.86 18.04 14.21
C GLN A 62 -2.70 19.01 13.34
N VAL A 63 -3.43 19.92 13.98
CA VAL A 63 -4.22 20.97 13.27
C VAL A 63 -3.31 21.81 12.36
N LEU A 64 -2.12 22.20 12.85
CA LEU A 64 -1.18 22.97 12.04
C LEU A 64 -0.55 22.12 10.92
N ALA A 65 -0.28 20.84 11.14
CA ALA A 65 0.23 19.94 10.12
C ALA A 65 -0.79 19.75 8.99
N ASP A 66 -2.07 19.58 9.33
CA ASP A 66 -3.16 19.42 8.38
C ASP A 66 -3.40 20.74 7.58
N ALA A 67 -3.42 21.88 8.25
CA ALA A 67 -3.47 23.20 7.57
C ALA A 67 -2.23 23.46 6.70
N GLY A 68 -1.05 23.02 7.17
CA GLY A 68 0.20 23.12 6.42
C GLY A 68 0.21 22.29 5.13
N ALA A 69 -0.52 21.18 5.10
CA ALA A 69 -0.67 20.37 3.90
C ALA A 69 -1.29 21.18 2.73
N ALA A 70 -2.28 22.02 3.00
CA ALA A 70 -2.89 22.88 1.99
C ALA A 70 -1.89 23.91 1.42
N VAL A 71 -1.01 24.47 2.25
CA VAL A 71 0.02 25.41 1.82
C VAL A 71 1.06 24.72 0.94
N VAL A 72 1.51 23.53 1.32
CA VAL A 72 2.47 22.72 0.55
C VAL A 72 1.86 22.35 -0.81
N SER A 73 0.58 21.94 -0.84
CA SER A 73 -0.14 21.66 -2.08
C SER A 73 -0.21 22.88 -3.00
N ALA A 74 -0.61 24.05 -2.48
CA ALA A 74 -0.67 25.28 -3.27
C ALA A 74 0.70 25.70 -3.86
N MET A 75 1.78 25.42 -3.14
CA MET A 75 3.14 25.65 -3.66
C MET A 75 3.51 24.64 -4.76
N ALA A 76 3.06 23.38 -4.65
CA ALA A 76 3.24 22.39 -5.70
C ALA A 76 2.45 22.78 -6.96
N ASP A 77 1.21 23.27 -6.79
CA ASP A 77 0.37 23.80 -7.88
C ASP A 77 1.07 24.95 -8.64
N ALA A 78 1.65 25.89 -7.89
CA ALA A 78 2.39 27.01 -8.48
C ALA A 78 3.64 26.54 -9.23
N ARG A 79 4.38 25.56 -8.68
CA ARG A 79 5.54 24.95 -9.36
C ARG A 79 5.13 24.19 -10.61
N THR A 80 4.00 23.49 -10.57
CA THR A 80 3.45 22.74 -11.71
C THR A 80 2.95 23.68 -12.80
N ALA A 81 2.32 24.81 -12.44
CA ALA A 81 1.91 25.82 -13.39
C ALA A 81 3.11 26.40 -14.17
N ILE A 82 4.24 26.62 -13.48
CA ILE A 82 5.50 27.01 -14.11
C ILE A 82 6.10 25.83 -14.92
N GLY A 83 6.05 24.60 -14.37
CA GLY A 83 6.53 23.37 -15.00
C GLY A 83 5.73 22.98 -16.26
N ALA A 84 4.41 23.21 -16.27
CA ALA A 84 3.55 23.02 -17.44
C ALA A 84 3.90 23.98 -18.57
N TYR A 85 4.34 25.18 -18.23
CA TYR A 85 4.90 26.13 -19.22
C TYR A 85 6.22 25.65 -19.83
N HIS A 86 6.99 24.84 -19.11
CA HIS A 86 8.23 24.21 -19.58
C HIS A 86 8.10 22.71 -19.94
N GLY A 87 6.91 22.11 -19.86
CA GLY A 87 6.47 20.86 -20.44
C GLY A 87 7.40 19.63 -20.33
N SER A 88 7.72 19.11 -19.14
CA SER A 88 8.46 17.85 -19.07
C SER A 88 7.61 16.68 -18.51
N PRO A 89 6.99 15.87 -19.37
CA PRO A 89 6.36 14.62 -18.98
C PRO A 89 7.38 13.56 -18.49
N VAL A 90 8.67 13.78 -18.71
CA VAL A 90 9.78 12.84 -18.43
C VAL A 90 10.35 12.92 -16.99
N ALA A 91 9.71 13.68 -16.09
CA ALA A 91 10.18 13.77 -14.71
C ALA A 91 10.16 12.39 -14.02
N PRO A 92 11.12 12.08 -13.13
CA PRO A 92 11.13 10.82 -12.40
C PRO A 92 9.90 10.73 -11.48
N VAL A 93 9.32 9.53 -11.41
CA VAL A 93 8.21 9.16 -10.53
C VAL A 93 8.64 7.96 -9.69
N THR A 94 8.59 8.11 -8.37
CA THR A 94 8.84 7.03 -7.43
C THR A 94 7.54 6.31 -7.11
N LEU A 95 7.51 5.00 -7.28
CA LEU A 95 6.35 4.15 -7.01
C LEU A 95 6.76 3.01 -6.09
N SER A 96 6.08 2.87 -4.96
CA SER A 96 6.17 1.66 -4.15
C SER A 96 4.95 0.77 -4.35
N GLY A 97 5.15 -0.53 -4.18
CA GLY A 97 4.05 -1.50 -4.25
C GLY A 97 4.27 -2.66 -3.30
N PHE A 98 3.18 -3.16 -2.74
CA PHE A 98 3.22 -4.41 -2.02
C PHE A 98 3.55 -5.57 -2.97
N HIS A 99 4.10 -6.63 -2.44
CA HIS A 99 4.77 -7.70 -3.19
C HIS A 99 3.98 -8.22 -4.41
N SER A 100 2.72 -8.66 -4.23
CA SER A 100 1.93 -9.19 -5.35
C SER A 100 1.55 -8.13 -6.40
N ALA A 101 1.38 -6.86 -6.02
CA ALA A 101 1.17 -5.79 -6.99
C ALA A 101 2.44 -5.54 -7.80
N GLY A 102 3.61 -5.56 -7.16
CA GLY A 102 4.90 -5.47 -7.86
C GLY A 102 5.07 -6.58 -8.88
N GLN A 103 4.80 -7.83 -8.51
CA GLN A 103 4.86 -8.99 -9.40
C GLN A 103 3.94 -8.85 -10.62
N ALA A 104 2.71 -8.35 -10.42
CA ALA A 104 1.72 -8.25 -11.49
C ALA A 104 1.87 -6.99 -12.35
N LEU A 105 2.23 -5.85 -11.77
CA LEU A 105 2.08 -4.54 -12.41
C LEU A 105 3.41 -3.90 -12.82
N PHE A 106 4.54 -4.16 -12.13
CA PHE A 106 5.77 -3.41 -12.39
C PHE A 106 6.36 -3.68 -13.77
N ALA A 107 6.42 -4.93 -14.21
CA ALA A 107 6.95 -5.25 -15.54
C ALA A 107 6.04 -4.78 -16.68
N PRO A 108 4.70 -4.92 -16.65
CA PRO A 108 3.81 -4.29 -17.60
C PRO A 108 3.94 -2.76 -17.63
N LEU A 109 4.00 -2.11 -16.44
CA LEU A 109 4.15 -0.66 -16.33
C LEU A 109 5.46 -0.18 -16.98
N ALA A 110 6.57 -0.85 -16.69
CA ALA A 110 7.87 -0.51 -17.27
C ALA A 110 7.86 -0.64 -18.79
N ARG A 111 7.13 -1.63 -19.34
CA ARG A 111 6.97 -1.80 -20.79
C ARG A 111 6.08 -0.72 -21.40
N LEU A 112 4.96 -0.40 -20.76
CA LEU A 112 3.99 0.59 -21.26
C LEU A 112 4.60 2.00 -21.28
N LEU A 113 5.42 2.33 -20.30
CA LEU A 113 6.08 3.62 -20.18
C LEU A 113 7.51 3.63 -20.74
N ALA A 114 7.89 2.61 -21.52
CA ALA A 114 9.17 2.60 -22.22
C ALA A 114 9.10 3.48 -23.48
N GLY A 115 9.90 4.53 -23.57
CA GLY A 115 10.00 5.32 -24.78
C GLY A 115 10.28 6.81 -24.56
N PRO A 116 10.52 7.55 -25.64
CA PRO A 116 10.72 9.00 -25.57
C PRO A 116 9.44 9.69 -25.09
N GLY A 117 9.58 10.70 -24.26
CA GLY A 117 8.44 11.47 -23.74
C GLY A 117 7.68 10.81 -22.58
N GLN A 118 8.06 9.62 -22.15
CA GLN A 118 7.44 8.92 -21.03
C GLN A 118 8.15 9.22 -19.70
N PRO A 119 7.44 9.15 -18.55
CA PRO A 119 8.04 9.35 -17.25
C PRO A 119 9.08 8.26 -16.93
N ARG A 120 10.16 8.67 -16.28
CA ARG A 120 11.12 7.71 -15.73
C ARG A 120 10.61 7.17 -14.41
N ILE A 121 10.20 5.90 -14.37
CA ILE A 121 9.72 5.26 -13.15
C ILE A 121 10.87 4.68 -12.31
N LEU A 122 10.78 4.86 -10.98
CA LEU A 122 11.65 4.27 -9.98
C LEU A 122 10.78 3.40 -9.07
N LEU A 123 10.95 2.08 -9.17
CA LEU A 123 10.10 1.10 -8.51
C LEU A 123 10.75 0.58 -7.23
N SER A 124 9.94 0.40 -6.20
CA SER A 124 10.34 -0.18 -4.91
C SER A 124 9.30 -1.18 -4.42
N ASP A 125 9.76 -2.24 -3.77
CA ASP A 125 8.93 -3.24 -3.09
C ASP A 125 8.88 -2.93 -1.59
N GLU A 126 7.65 -2.81 -1.03
CA GLU A 126 7.43 -2.49 0.40
C GLU A 126 6.39 -3.45 0.99
N ASP A 127 6.85 -4.43 1.76
CA ASP A 127 6.00 -5.41 2.45
C ASP A 127 5.64 -4.93 3.87
N VAL A 128 4.70 -3.99 3.96
CA VAL A 128 4.21 -3.40 5.21
C VAL A 128 2.81 -3.89 5.57
N ALA A 129 2.44 -3.77 6.85
CA ALA A 129 1.06 -4.03 7.27
C ALA A 129 0.09 -2.99 6.69
N GLN A 130 -1.20 -3.37 6.52
CA GLN A 130 -2.19 -2.52 5.82
C GLN A 130 -2.23 -1.08 6.38
N GLN A 131 -2.15 -0.88 7.69
CA GLN A 131 -2.21 0.42 8.36
C GLN A 131 -1.01 1.34 8.06
N ASP A 132 0.11 0.77 7.58
CA ASP A 132 1.37 1.50 7.40
C ASP A 132 1.55 2.05 5.96
N PHE A 133 0.69 1.64 5.01
CA PHE A 133 0.76 2.14 3.62
C PHE A 133 0.67 3.68 3.51
N PRO A 134 -0.23 4.38 4.23
CA PRO A 134 -0.30 5.84 4.13
C PRO A 134 1.00 6.55 4.48
N ALA A 135 1.79 6.03 5.42
CA ALA A 135 3.08 6.61 5.80
C ALA A 135 4.12 6.56 4.66
N LEU A 136 4.01 5.58 3.74
CA LEU A 136 4.91 5.45 2.60
C LEU A 136 4.78 6.62 1.61
N THR A 137 3.64 7.34 1.58
CA THR A 137 3.48 8.55 0.76
C THR A 137 4.43 9.70 1.15
N ALA A 138 5.08 9.59 2.31
CA ALA A 138 6.16 10.50 2.71
C ALA A 138 7.44 10.27 1.89
N ARG A 139 7.63 9.07 1.32
CA ARG A 139 8.86 8.64 0.65
C ARG A 139 8.69 8.41 -0.85
N TYR A 140 7.47 8.11 -1.29
CA TYR A 140 7.13 7.78 -2.66
C TYR A 140 6.08 8.72 -3.21
N ASP A 141 6.15 9.03 -4.50
CA ASP A 141 5.13 9.82 -5.20
C ASP A 141 3.79 9.08 -5.25
N LEU A 142 3.86 7.77 -5.49
CA LEU A 142 2.72 6.86 -5.57
C LEU A 142 2.99 5.62 -4.72
N VAL A 143 1.95 5.13 -4.06
CA VAL A 143 1.98 3.91 -3.25
C VAL A 143 0.83 3.01 -3.66
N LEU A 144 1.12 1.83 -4.22
CA LEU A 144 0.12 0.78 -4.36
C LEU A 144 -0.14 0.18 -2.99
N ALA A 145 -1.36 0.29 -2.53
CA ALA A 145 -1.81 -0.12 -1.21
C ALA A 145 -3.01 -1.07 -1.31
N HIS A 146 -3.20 -1.89 -0.30
CA HIS A 146 -4.40 -2.71 -0.20
C HIS A 146 -4.98 -2.69 1.20
N ARG A 147 -6.30 -2.89 1.31
CA ARG A 147 -7.03 -3.10 2.56
C ARG A 147 -8.23 -3.99 2.32
N MET A 148 -8.65 -4.71 3.34
CA MET A 148 -9.89 -5.48 3.23
C MET A 148 -11.09 -4.56 3.06
N ASP A 149 -12.13 -5.00 2.35
CA ASP A 149 -13.36 -4.21 2.11
C ASP A 149 -14.02 -3.73 3.41
N HIS A 150 -13.94 -4.53 4.48
CA HIS A 150 -14.49 -4.22 5.80
C HIS A 150 -13.56 -3.38 6.70
N SER A 151 -12.31 -3.14 6.26
CA SER A 151 -11.37 -2.29 7.01
C SER A 151 -11.75 -0.81 6.88
N PRO A 152 -11.41 0.04 7.87
CA PRO A 152 -11.58 1.48 7.77
C PRO A 152 -10.96 2.04 6.49
N GLY A 153 -11.53 3.15 5.99
CA GLY A 153 -10.96 3.90 4.86
C GLY A 153 -9.58 4.46 5.17
N TRP A 154 -8.83 4.81 4.13
CA TRP A 154 -7.59 5.53 4.28
C TRP A 154 -7.83 6.92 4.90
N PRO A 155 -6.85 7.50 5.63
CA PRO A 155 -7.00 8.84 6.23
C PRO A 155 -7.04 9.91 5.14
N GLY A 156 -8.27 10.28 4.70
CA GLY A 156 -8.54 11.10 3.51
C GLY A 156 -8.04 12.55 3.58
N GLU A 157 -7.71 13.05 4.78
CA GLU A 157 -7.18 14.43 4.93
C GLU A 157 -5.72 14.55 4.48
N ARG A 158 -4.97 13.44 4.41
CA ARG A 158 -3.53 13.44 4.16
C ARG A 158 -3.12 12.76 2.86
N VAL A 159 -3.95 11.88 2.36
CA VAL A 159 -3.67 11.12 1.13
C VAL A 159 -4.84 11.19 0.18
N ALA A 160 -4.57 11.44 -1.08
CA ALA A 160 -5.50 11.20 -2.16
C ALA A 160 -5.53 9.70 -2.47
N VAL A 161 -6.72 9.20 -2.77
CA VAL A 161 -6.96 7.78 -3.03
C VAL A 161 -7.51 7.62 -4.44
N ILE A 162 -6.82 6.86 -5.28
CA ILE A 162 -7.28 6.49 -6.62
C ILE A 162 -7.56 4.98 -6.59
N PRO A 163 -8.84 4.57 -6.64
CA PRO A 163 -9.19 3.15 -6.67
C PRO A 163 -8.67 2.48 -7.94
N LEU A 164 -8.10 1.28 -7.82
CA LEU A 164 -7.68 0.45 -8.96
C LEU A 164 -8.60 -0.74 -9.15
N ALA A 165 -8.79 -1.57 -8.11
CA ALA A 165 -9.59 -2.78 -8.23
C ALA A 165 -10.11 -3.28 -6.89
N HIS A 166 -11.11 -4.17 -7.00
CA HIS A 166 -11.51 -5.09 -5.92
C HIS A 166 -11.02 -6.49 -6.27
N GLU A 167 -10.20 -7.07 -5.42
CA GLU A 167 -9.61 -8.37 -5.67
C GLU A 167 -9.99 -9.37 -4.59
N PRO A 168 -10.59 -10.52 -4.95
CA PRO A 168 -10.82 -11.62 -4.01
C PRO A 168 -9.50 -12.33 -3.66
N LEU A 169 -9.40 -12.82 -2.43
CA LEU A 169 -8.45 -13.85 -2.05
C LEU A 169 -9.18 -15.20 -2.16
N ASP A 170 -8.72 -16.04 -3.07
CA ASP A 170 -9.29 -17.36 -3.30
C ASP A 170 -8.48 -18.44 -2.56
N VAL A 171 -9.15 -19.52 -2.21
CA VAL A 171 -8.48 -20.70 -1.66
C VAL A 171 -7.67 -21.38 -2.76
N ALA A 172 -6.36 -21.44 -2.57
CA ALA A 172 -5.43 -22.11 -3.46
C ALA A 172 -5.30 -23.58 -3.02
N LEU A 173 -5.61 -24.46 -3.94
CA LEU A 173 -5.63 -25.91 -3.74
C LEU A 173 -4.70 -26.59 -4.75
N PRO A 174 -3.99 -27.66 -4.36
CA PRO A 174 -3.37 -28.55 -5.33
C PRO A 174 -4.40 -29.06 -6.33
N ALA A 175 -4.06 -29.21 -7.61
CA ALA A 175 -5.01 -29.66 -8.64
C ALA A 175 -5.64 -31.05 -8.34
N GLY A 176 -4.90 -31.92 -7.62
CA GLY A 176 -5.40 -33.24 -7.16
C GLY A 176 -6.16 -33.21 -5.85
N HIS A 177 -6.39 -32.05 -5.24
CA HIS A 177 -7.08 -31.95 -3.96
C HIS A 177 -8.56 -32.32 -4.08
N ARG A 178 -9.15 -32.95 -3.04
CA ARG A 178 -10.56 -33.38 -3.02
C ARG A 178 -11.57 -32.25 -3.34
N LEU A 179 -11.23 -31.01 -2.98
CA LEU A 179 -12.04 -29.82 -3.21
C LEU A 179 -11.77 -29.16 -4.57
N ALA A 180 -10.75 -29.59 -5.31
CA ALA A 180 -10.35 -28.94 -6.56
C ALA A 180 -11.41 -28.99 -7.66
N GLY A 181 -12.32 -29.99 -7.64
CA GLY A 181 -13.42 -30.12 -8.58
C GLY A 181 -14.67 -29.26 -8.24
N GLN A 182 -14.73 -28.63 -7.07
CA GLN A 182 -15.84 -27.80 -6.65
C GLN A 182 -15.79 -26.43 -7.37
N ARG A 183 -16.92 -25.76 -7.50
CA ARG A 183 -16.98 -24.37 -8.05
C ARG A 183 -16.53 -23.36 -7.03
N ALA A 184 -16.82 -23.58 -5.76
CA ALA A 184 -16.47 -22.77 -4.61
C ALA A 184 -16.36 -23.67 -3.38
N VAL A 185 -15.76 -23.17 -2.31
CA VAL A 185 -15.60 -23.88 -1.03
C VAL A 185 -16.16 -23.03 0.11
N THR A 186 -16.59 -23.68 1.20
CA THR A 186 -17.08 -23.04 2.41
C THR A 186 -16.05 -23.11 3.54
N ALA A 187 -16.29 -22.37 4.63
CA ALA A 187 -15.46 -22.44 5.83
C ALA A 187 -15.37 -23.90 6.37
N ASP A 188 -16.50 -24.62 6.38
CA ASP A 188 -16.54 -26.00 6.89
C ASP A 188 -15.77 -26.99 6.01
N ASP A 189 -15.72 -26.75 4.70
CA ASP A 189 -14.94 -27.59 3.78
C ASP A 189 -13.44 -27.52 4.05
N VAL A 190 -12.93 -26.33 4.45
CA VAL A 190 -11.51 -26.04 4.50
C VAL A 190 -10.94 -25.93 5.92
N VAL A 191 -11.77 -25.87 6.97
CA VAL A 191 -11.31 -25.66 8.35
C VAL A 191 -10.39 -26.77 8.85
N GLY A 192 -10.57 -28.01 8.37
CA GLY A 192 -9.76 -29.18 8.75
C GLY A 192 -8.46 -29.33 7.96
N GLU A 193 -8.22 -28.53 6.95
CA GLU A 193 -7.04 -28.64 6.11
C GLU A 193 -5.80 -28.00 6.76
N PRO A 194 -4.58 -28.44 6.42
CA PRO A 194 -3.36 -27.76 6.82
C PRO A 194 -3.14 -26.49 5.99
N TRP A 195 -2.89 -25.37 6.67
CA TRP A 195 -2.81 -24.05 6.03
C TRP A 195 -1.41 -23.46 6.04
N VAL A 196 -1.07 -22.80 4.92
CA VAL A 196 -0.07 -21.73 4.89
C VAL A 196 -0.80 -20.38 4.82
N THR A 197 -0.43 -19.44 5.70
CA THR A 197 -1.02 -18.09 5.77
C THR A 197 0.04 -17.03 5.96
N SER A 198 -0.35 -15.76 5.96
CA SER A 198 0.53 -14.64 6.27
C SER A 198 0.74 -14.46 7.78
N ARG A 199 1.62 -13.54 8.15
CA ARG A 199 1.69 -13.00 9.52
C ARG A 199 0.43 -12.20 9.84
N THR A 200 0.17 -12.02 11.13
CA THR A 200 -0.91 -11.14 11.63
C THR A 200 -0.73 -9.71 11.10
N GLY A 201 -1.83 -9.03 10.77
CA GLY A 201 -1.83 -7.69 10.18
C GLY A 201 -1.81 -7.68 8.64
N TYR A 202 -1.84 -8.85 8.01
CA TYR A 202 -1.93 -9.02 6.57
C TYR A 202 -3.24 -9.74 6.19
N SER A 203 -3.81 -9.39 5.04
CA SER A 203 -5.14 -9.84 4.60
C SER A 203 -5.41 -11.34 4.68
N PRO A 204 -4.49 -12.26 4.30
CA PRO A 204 -4.76 -13.69 4.43
C PRO A 204 -5.01 -14.16 5.87
N ALA A 205 -4.27 -13.61 6.84
CA ALA A 205 -4.48 -13.96 8.25
C ALA A 205 -5.86 -13.48 8.75
N ASP A 206 -6.31 -12.31 8.31
CA ASP A 206 -7.63 -11.76 8.68
C ASP A 206 -8.76 -12.64 8.12
N VAL A 207 -8.65 -13.08 6.85
CA VAL A 207 -9.62 -14.00 6.23
C VAL A 207 -9.67 -15.34 6.98
N LEU A 208 -8.52 -15.91 7.35
CA LEU A 208 -8.50 -17.18 8.10
C LEU A 208 -9.06 -17.03 9.51
N SER A 209 -8.90 -15.87 10.15
CA SER A 209 -9.57 -15.58 11.42
C SER A 209 -11.10 -15.60 11.27
N ALA A 210 -11.64 -15.11 10.15
CA ALA A 210 -13.05 -15.20 9.84
C ALA A 210 -13.50 -16.66 9.56
N VAL A 211 -12.68 -17.48 8.87
CA VAL A 211 -12.96 -18.92 8.67
C VAL A 211 -13.07 -19.63 10.01
N ALA A 212 -12.13 -19.41 10.94
CA ALA A 212 -12.17 -20.01 12.27
C ALA A 212 -13.42 -19.58 13.06
N ALA A 213 -13.78 -18.29 12.98
CA ALA A 213 -14.95 -17.74 13.68
C ALA A 213 -16.26 -18.35 13.14
N VAL A 214 -16.43 -18.41 11.81
CA VAL A 214 -17.65 -18.95 11.16
C VAL A 214 -17.83 -20.44 11.45
N SER A 215 -16.74 -21.23 11.34
CA SER A 215 -16.77 -22.66 11.59
C SER A 215 -16.77 -23.03 13.09
N SER A 216 -16.53 -22.06 13.98
CA SER A 216 -16.33 -22.29 15.43
C SER A 216 -15.27 -23.36 15.73
N ARG A 217 -14.22 -23.43 14.90
CA ARG A 217 -13.14 -24.42 15.00
C ARG A 217 -11.78 -23.73 14.81
N GLU A 218 -10.76 -24.29 15.45
CA GLU A 218 -9.37 -23.86 15.24
C GLU A 218 -8.84 -24.37 13.90
N LEU A 219 -8.04 -23.52 13.24
CA LEU A 219 -7.37 -23.86 12.00
C LEU A 219 -6.00 -24.49 12.27
N ASN A 220 -5.64 -25.46 11.47
CA ASN A 220 -4.30 -26.05 11.46
C ASN A 220 -3.33 -25.19 10.64
N ILE A 221 -2.75 -24.14 11.25
CA ILE A 221 -1.77 -23.26 10.61
C ILE A 221 -0.37 -23.90 10.71
N VAL A 222 0.12 -24.42 9.59
CA VAL A 222 1.44 -25.07 9.50
C VAL A 222 2.55 -24.06 9.24
N HIS A 223 2.32 -23.09 8.36
CA HIS A 223 3.32 -22.10 7.96
C HIS A 223 2.77 -20.67 7.96
N ARG A 224 3.67 -19.69 8.22
CA ARG A 224 3.36 -18.26 8.15
C ARG A 224 4.34 -17.57 7.22
N ILE A 225 3.86 -17.23 6.01
CA ILE A 225 4.65 -16.71 4.89
C ILE A 225 3.85 -15.59 4.20
N ASN A 226 4.46 -14.42 4.00
CA ASN A 226 3.80 -13.29 3.34
C ASN A 226 3.94 -13.34 1.83
N ASP A 227 5.03 -13.92 1.32
CA ASP A 227 5.31 -14.00 -0.11
C ASP A 227 4.40 -15.02 -0.80
N TYR A 228 3.56 -14.55 -1.72
CA TYR A 228 2.59 -15.41 -2.41
C TYR A 228 3.23 -16.41 -3.40
N SER A 229 4.42 -16.13 -3.93
CA SER A 229 5.12 -17.09 -4.77
C SER A 229 5.59 -18.30 -3.96
N THR A 230 6.08 -18.04 -2.75
CA THR A 230 6.44 -19.10 -1.79
C THR A 230 5.21 -19.87 -1.31
N VAL A 231 4.08 -19.16 -1.05
CA VAL A 231 2.80 -19.80 -0.71
C VAL A 231 2.36 -20.72 -1.85
N ALA A 232 2.38 -20.23 -3.10
CA ALA A 232 2.02 -21.04 -4.27
C ALA A 232 2.91 -22.28 -4.40
N ALA A 233 4.23 -22.14 -4.26
CA ALA A 233 5.17 -23.24 -4.30
C ALA A 233 4.88 -24.30 -3.22
N LEU A 234 4.54 -23.89 -1.99
CA LEU A 234 4.17 -24.82 -0.92
C LEU A 234 2.83 -25.53 -1.20
N VAL A 235 1.83 -24.82 -1.70
CA VAL A 235 0.54 -25.42 -2.08
C VAL A 235 0.74 -26.45 -3.19
N ALA A 236 1.60 -26.19 -4.18
CA ALA A 236 1.91 -27.11 -5.27
C ALA A 236 2.51 -28.44 -4.78
N THR A 237 3.13 -28.49 -3.58
CA THR A 237 3.63 -29.75 -2.99
C THR A 237 2.51 -30.71 -2.58
N GLY A 238 1.28 -30.23 -2.43
CA GLY A 238 0.14 -31.03 -1.99
C GLY A 238 0.01 -31.17 -0.47
N SER A 239 0.90 -30.58 0.31
CA SER A 239 0.93 -30.74 1.78
C SER A 239 0.11 -29.70 2.54
N VAL A 240 -0.21 -28.57 1.93
CA VAL A 240 -0.97 -27.46 2.53
C VAL A 240 -1.88 -26.80 1.50
N ILE A 241 -2.89 -26.09 1.99
CA ILE A 241 -3.68 -25.14 1.19
C ILE A 241 -3.36 -23.70 1.64
N GLY A 242 -3.73 -22.71 0.83
CA GLY A 242 -3.43 -21.29 1.14
C GLY A 242 -4.48 -20.35 0.58
N LEU A 243 -4.28 -19.05 0.79
CA LEU A 243 -5.04 -18.00 0.14
C LEU A 243 -4.14 -17.26 -0.85
N LEU A 244 -4.59 -17.12 -2.09
CA LEU A 244 -3.90 -16.35 -3.12
C LEU A 244 -4.85 -15.30 -3.72
N PRO A 245 -4.34 -14.09 -4.03
CA PRO A 245 -5.11 -13.09 -4.72
C PRO A 245 -5.40 -13.52 -6.17
N ARG A 246 -6.67 -13.36 -6.59
CA ARG A 246 -7.16 -13.90 -7.87
C ARG A 246 -6.44 -13.35 -9.08
N TYR A 247 -6.11 -12.07 -9.07
CA TYR A 247 -5.53 -11.38 -10.22
C TYR A 247 -4.02 -11.19 -10.07
N THR A 248 -3.59 -10.60 -8.97
CA THR A 248 -2.18 -10.22 -8.79
C THR A 248 -1.25 -11.42 -8.52
N ALA A 249 -1.78 -12.60 -8.17
CA ALA A 249 -0.97 -13.82 -8.10
C ALA A 249 -0.84 -14.58 -9.43
N ARG A 250 -1.59 -14.22 -10.49
CA ARG A 250 -1.51 -14.92 -11.79
C ARG A 250 -0.09 -15.12 -12.31
N PRO A 251 0.83 -14.14 -12.22
CA PRO A 251 2.19 -14.33 -12.74
C PRO A 251 2.99 -15.42 -12.05
N VAL A 252 2.61 -15.81 -10.83
CA VAL A 252 3.33 -16.81 -10.02
C VAL A 252 2.54 -18.10 -9.82
N LEU A 253 1.36 -18.24 -10.46
CA LEU A 253 0.52 -19.42 -10.33
C LEU A 253 1.13 -20.60 -11.08
N ASP A 254 1.40 -21.67 -10.33
CA ASP A 254 1.78 -22.97 -10.88
C ASP A 254 0.56 -23.66 -11.55
N PRO A 255 0.71 -24.30 -12.73
CA PRO A 255 -0.37 -25.06 -13.35
C PRO A 255 -0.96 -26.18 -12.48
N GLY A 256 -0.22 -26.63 -11.47
CA GLY A 256 -0.68 -27.62 -10.49
C GLY A 256 -1.57 -27.05 -9.38
N ILE A 257 -1.91 -25.76 -9.44
CA ILE A 257 -2.76 -25.09 -8.45
C ILE A 257 -4.08 -24.69 -9.10
N VAL A 258 -5.19 -24.87 -8.36
CA VAL A 258 -6.50 -24.32 -8.71
C VAL A 258 -6.95 -23.35 -7.64
N LEU A 259 -7.55 -22.23 -8.04
CA LEU A 259 -8.15 -21.25 -7.15
C LEU A 259 -9.65 -21.51 -7.03
N ARG A 260 -10.17 -21.47 -5.81
CA ARG A 260 -11.61 -21.63 -5.53
C ARG A 260 -12.11 -20.49 -4.64
N PRO A 261 -13.18 -19.79 -5.04
CA PRO A 261 -13.82 -18.81 -4.21
C PRO A 261 -14.21 -19.39 -2.85
N LEU A 262 -14.02 -18.61 -1.78
CA LEU A 262 -14.50 -18.95 -0.45
C LEU A 262 -15.86 -18.29 -0.25
N GLU A 263 -16.92 -19.10 -0.12
CA GLU A 263 -18.29 -18.62 0.08
C GLU A 263 -18.59 -18.34 1.55
N GLY A 264 -19.52 -17.38 1.78
CA GLY A 264 -19.99 -17.03 3.12
C GLY A 264 -19.05 -16.13 3.93
N ILE A 265 -17.87 -15.81 3.40
CA ILE A 265 -16.89 -14.93 4.03
C ILE A 265 -16.43 -13.87 3.03
N SER A 266 -16.33 -12.62 3.47
CA SER A 266 -15.78 -11.55 2.64
C SER A 266 -14.26 -11.71 2.54
N THR A 267 -13.79 -12.10 1.35
CA THR A 267 -12.36 -12.25 1.06
C THR A 267 -11.81 -11.11 0.21
N ARG A 268 -12.65 -10.11 -0.13
CA ARG A 268 -12.29 -9.04 -1.04
C ARG A 268 -11.42 -8.00 -0.36
N ARG A 269 -10.34 -7.66 -1.04
CA ARG A 269 -9.51 -6.50 -0.73
C ARG A 269 -9.68 -5.43 -1.80
N ARG A 270 -9.53 -4.18 -1.42
CA ARG A 270 -9.38 -3.05 -2.34
C ARG A 270 -7.90 -2.86 -2.61
N ILE A 271 -7.60 -2.60 -3.86
CA ILE A 271 -6.28 -2.14 -4.30
C ILE A 271 -6.46 -0.69 -4.73
N ASP A 272 -5.69 0.18 -4.10
CA ASP A 272 -5.76 1.63 -4.29
C ASP A 272 -4.35 2.17 -4.59
N ILE A 273 -4.27 3.27 -5.35
CA ILE A 273 -3.07 4.13 -5.37
C ILE A 273 -3.27 5.19 -4.30
N LEU A 274 -2.31 5.32 -3.41
CA LEU A 274 -2.23 6.42 -2.45
C LEU A 274 -1.17 7.41 -2.91
N ALA A 275 -1.48 8.68 -2.85
CA ALA A 275 -0.55 9.75 -3.17
C ALA A 275 -0.80 10.96 -2.28
N ARG A 276 0.18 11.81 -2.12
CA ARG A 276 -0.06 13.16 -1.59
C ARG A 276 -0.76 13.99 -2.66
N PRO A 277 -1.76 14.83 -2.29
CA PRO A 277 -2.50 15.65 -3.26
C PRO A 277 -1.60 16.46 -4.20
N GLU A 278 -0.50 17.02 -3.67
CA GLU A 278 0.46 17.78 -4.44
C GLU A 278 1.19 16.96 -5.52
N ASN A 279 1.39 15.67 -5.31
CA ASN A 279 2.04 14.81 -6.31
C ASN A 279 1.14 14.59 -7.53
N LEU A 280 -0.18 14.57 -7.35
CA LEU A 280 -1.14 14.40 -8.45
C LEU A 280 -1.24 15.62 -9.39
N GLN A 281 -0.64 16.75 -9.02
CA GLN A 281 -0.52 17.92 -9.91
C GLN A 281 0.57 17.73 -10.98
N ARG A 282 1.43 16.72 -10.84
CA ARG A 282 2.52 16.45 -11.79
C ARG A 282 2.03 15.60 -12.95
N THR A 283 2.22 16.09 -14.19
CA THR A 283 1.84 15.36 -15.42
C THR A 283 2.42 13.94 -15.44
N ALA A 284 3.71 13.78 -15.12
CA ALA A 284 4.36 12.48 -15.09
C ALA A 284 3.69 11.50 -14.10
N VAL A 285 3.27 11.98 -12.93
CA VAL A 285 2.58 11.16 -11.92
C VAL A 285 1.21 10.71 -12.43
N MET A 286 0.44 11.61 -13.05
CA MET A 286 -0.86 11.25 -13.62
C MET A 286 -0.73 10.23 -14.76
N MET A 287 0.28 10.36 -15.62
CA MET A 287 0.57 9.35 -16.67
C MET A 287 0.82 7.96 -16.06
N VAL A 288 1.55 7.88 -14.95
CA VAL A 288 1.77 6.60 -14.24
C VAL A 288 0.47 6.07 -13.63
N CYS A 289 -0.38 6.92 -13.06
CA CYS A 289 -1.70 6.52 -12.55
C CYS A 289 -2.59 5.94 -13.65
N GLU A 290 -2.71 6.61 -14.79
CA GLU A 290 -3.49 6.16 -15.96
C GLU A 290 -2.95 4.82 -16.51
N ALA A 291 -1.63 4.67 -16.59
CA ALA A 291 -0.99 3.43 -17.01
C ALA A 291 -1.31 2.27 -16.04
N LEU A 292 -1.26 2.52 -14.72
CA LEU A 292 -1.61 1.51 -13.72
C LEU A 292 -3.10 1.13 -13.79
N GLN A 293 -3.99 2.09 -14.02
CA GLN A 293 -5.43 1.80 -14.20
C GLN A 293 -5.67 0.93 -15.43
N THR A 294 -5.03 1.23 -16.56
CA THR A 294 -5.12 0.44 -17.79
C THR A 294 -4.64 -1.00 -17.55
N ILE A 295 -3.43 -1.16 -16.99
CA ILE A 295 -2.85 -2.49 -16.73
C ILE A 295 -3.73 -3.29 -15.76
N MET A 296 -4.28 -2.63 -14.73
CA MET A 296 -5.13 -3.31 -13.75
C MET A 296 -6.46 -3.74 -14.34
N THR A 297 -7.06 -2.92 -15.21
CA THR A 297 -8.27 -3.28 -15.95
C THR A 297 -8.01 -4.51 -16.82
N ASP A 298 -6.94 -4.51 -17.61
CA ASP A 298 -6.56 -5.66 -18.45
C ASP A 298 -6.33 -6.94 -17.63
N LEU A 299 -5.75 -6.79 -16.42
CA LEU A 299 -5.49 -7.91 -15.52
C LEU A 299 -6.78 -8.50 -14.92
N VAL A 300 -7.79 -7.68 -14.68
CA VAL A 300 -9.10 -8.11 -14.14
C VAL A 300 -9.95 -8.77 -15.22
N ASP A 301 -9.95 -8.23 -16.43
CA ASP A 301 -10.81 -8.66 -17.54
C ASP A 301 -10.26 -9.89 -18.32
N GLY A 302 -8.94 -10.13 -18.26
CA GLY A 302 -8.25 -11.28 -18.90
C GLY A 302 -8.06 -12.45 -17.98
#